data_8128892cb358e291fb5166fcc4b9e021
#
_entry.id   8128892cb358e291fb5166fcc4b9e021
#
_cell.length_a   1.000
_cell.length_b   1.000
_cell.length_c   1.000
_cell.angle_alpha   90.00
_cell.angle_beta   90.00
_cell.angle_gamma   90.00
#
_symmetry.space_group_name_H-M   'P 1'
#
loop_
_entity.id
_entity.type
_entity.pdbx_description
1 polymer ?
#
loop_
_entity_poly.entity_id
_entity_poly.type
_entity_poly.pdbx_seq_one_letter_code
_entity_poly.pdbx_strand_id
1 'polypeptide(L)'
;MKPVKKDKDEYKLKSIEKIKINKLQNILNTKEIMQPSLIKLDVQGFELEALMGSKNLLKKIDFIITEMSYQKIYDKQNSNKKLIQFLKVNNFKKIKVANVTKVNNKLFQSDVLFKRINR
;
A
#
# COMPACT_ATOMS: atom_id res chain seq x y z
N MET A 1 -9.27 11.44 -11.60
CA MET A 1 -9.58 11.30 -13.03
C MET A 1 -11.05 10.94 -13.19
N LYS A 2 -11.80 11.70 -13.95
CA LYS A 2 -13.16 11.28 -14.29
C LYS A 2 -13.06 10.12 -15.26
N PRO A 3 -13.71 8.97 -15.03
CA PRO A 3 -13.70 7.89 -15.99
C PRO A 3 -14.34 8.35 -17.32
N VAL A 4 -13.71 7.99 -18.42
CA VAL A 4 -14.26 8.19 -19.76
C VAL A 4 -15.55 7.37 -19.85
N LYS A 5 -16.51 7.79 -20.68
CA LYS A 5 -17.80 7.08 -20.84
C LYS A 5 -17.64 5.56 -21.04
N LYS A 6 -16.55 5.16 -21.68
CA LYS A 6 -16.20 3.76 -21.93
C LYS A 6 -15.84 3.00 -20.65
N ASP A 7 -15.25 3.70 -19.69
CA ASP A 7 -14.80 3.11 -18.42
C ASP A 7 -15.95 2.95 -17.40
N LYS A 8 -17.03 3.70 -17.59
CA LYS A 8 -18.20 3.61 -16.69
C LYS A 8 -18.85 2.23 -16.69
N ASP A 9 -18.81 1.54 -17.83
CA ASP A 9 -19.37 0.20 -17.93
C ASP A 9 -18.47 -0.86 -17.27
N GLU A 10 -17.16 -0.63 -17.18
CA GLU A 10 -16.22 -1.50 -16.49
C GLU A 10 -16.40 -1.48 -14.97
N TYR A 11 -16.93 -0.38 -14.42
CA TYR A 11 -17.15 -0.21 -12.98
C TYR A 11 -18.56 -0.54 -12.54
N LYS A 12 -19.42 -1.06 -13.42
CA LYS A 12 -20.74 -1.53 -13.03
C LYS A 12 -20.62 -2.77 -12.15
N LEU A 13 -21.40 -2.78 -11.07
CA LEU A 13 -21.51 -3.94 -10.21
C LEU A 13 -22.10 -5.10 -11.00
N LYS A 14 -21.32 -6.13 -11.24
CA LYS A 14 -21.74 -7.34 -11.97
C LYS A 14 -22.24 -8.43 -11.04
N SER A 15 -21.63 -8.55 -9.86
CA SER A 15 -21.97 -9.56 -8.87
C SER A 15 -21.47 -9.15 -7.49
N ILE A 16 -22.04 -9.78 -6.47
CA ILE A 16 -21.56 -9.66 -5.09
C ILE A 16 -21.10 -11.05 -4.66
N GLU A 17 -19.86 -11.13 -4.20
CA GLU A 17 -19.27 -12.35 -3.65
C GLU A 17 -18.89 -12.14 -2.21
N LYS A 18 -19.10 -13.15 -1.38
CA LYS A 18 -18.57 -13.16 -0.02
C LYS A 18 -17.15 -13.65 -0.06
N ILE A 19 -16.22 -12.86 0.48
CA ILE A 19 -14.83 -13.24 0.62
C ILE A 19 -14.45 -13.30 2.09
N LYS A 20 -13.52 -14.19 2.42
CA LYS A 20 -12.96 -14.29 3.75
C LYS A 20 -11.82 -13.27 3.89
N ILE A 21 -11.90 -12.44 4.92
CA ILE A 21 -10.84 -11.48 5.24
C ILE A 21 -10.06 -12.00 6.44
N ASN A 22 -8.74 -11.95 6.35
CA ASN A 22 -7.85 -12.36 7.42
C ASN A 22 -6.62 -11.47 7.48
N LYS A 23 -6.01 -11.34 8.65
CA LYS A 23 -4.74 -10.66 8.80
C LYS A 23 -3.63 -11.50 8.20
N LEU A 24 -2.70 -10.85 7.50
CA LEU A 24 -1.58 -11.55 6.88
C LEU A 24 -0.75 -12.31 7.91
N GLN A 25 -0.55 -11.74 9.10
CA GLN A 25 0.20 -12.38 10.18
C GLN A 25 -0.44 -13.67 10.70
N ASN A 26 -1.73 -13.89 10.43
CA ASN A 26 -2.42 -15.14 10.79
C ASN A 26 -2.29 -16.22 9.71
N ILE A 27 -1.87 -15.85 8.51
CA ILE A 27 -1.74 -16.75 7.37
C ILE A 27 -0.28 -17.16 7.18
N LEU A 28 0.66 -16.23 7.34
CA LEU A 28 2.09 -16.47 7.14
C LEU A 28 2.79 -16.71 8.48
N ASN A 29 3.66 -17.70 8.50
CA ASN A 29 4.55 -17.94 9.63
C ASN A 29 5.82 -17.11 9.47
N THR A 30 6.15 -16.30 10.48
CA THR A 30 7.36 -15.46 10.49
C THR A 30 8.64 -16.27 10.32
N LYS A 31 8.66 -17.52 10.78
CA LYS A 31 9.83 -18.42 10.65
C LYS A 31 10.12 -18.83 9.22
N GLU A 32 9.13 -18.74 8.33
CA GLU A 32 9.26 -19.10 6.92
C GLU A 32 9.74 -17.93 6.07
N ILE A 33 9.78 -16.72 6.62
CA ILE A 33 10.21 -15.54 5.89
C ILE A 33 11.73 -15.50 5.85
N MET A 34 12.26 -15.63 4.65
CA MET A 34 13.70 -15.52 4.38
C MET A 34 14.09 -14.08 4.11
N GLN A 35 15.31 -13.73 4.48
CA GLN A 35 15.85 -12.40 4.23
C GLN A 35 16.87 -12.42 3.09
N PRO A 36 16.95 -11.38 2.25
CA PRO A 36 16.12 -10.16 2.29
C PRO A 36 14.69 -10.42 1.85
N SER A 37 13.74 -9.69 2.44
CA SER A 37 12.31 -9.84 2.17
C SER A 37 11.67 -8.52 1.79
N LEU A 38 10.68 -8.60 0.92
CA LEU A 38 9.95 -7.46 0.38
C LEU A 38 8.46 -7.71 0.43
N ILE A 39 7.70 -6.72 0.88
CA ILE A 39 6.25 -6.67 0.69
C ILE A 39 5.94 -5.62 -0.37
N LYS A 40 5.18 -6.00 -1.38
CA LYS A 40 4.59 -5.05 -2.32
C LYS A 40 3.09 -4.96 -2.02
N LEU A 41 2.61 -3.74 -1.83
CA LEU A 41 1.21 -3.45 -1.54
C LEU A 41 0.56 -2.77 -2.73
N ASP A 42 -0.51 -3.38 -3.23
CA ASP A 42 -1.37 -2.83 -4.27
C ASP A 42 -2.82 -3.23 -3.93
N VAL A 43 -3.37 -2.62 -2.90
CA VAL A 43 -4.66 -2.98 -2.32
C VAL A 43 -5.66 -1.82 -2.38
N GLN A 44 -5.44 -0.89 -3.27
CA GLN A 44 -6.38 0.17 -3.67
C GLN A 44 -6.99 0.94 -2.50
N GLY A 45 -6.14 1.45 -1.62
CA GLY A 45 -6.54 2.29 -0.49
C GLY A 45 -6.54 1.58 0.86
N PHE A 46 -6.28 0.28 0.91
CA PHE A 46 -6.25 -0.50 2.15
C PHE A 46 -4.82 -0.83 2.61
N GLU A 47 -3.82 -0.08 2.15
CA GLU A 47 -2.41 -0.34 2.44
C GLU A 47 -2.11 -0.26 3.93
N LEU A 48 -2.63 0.77 4.62
CA LEU A 48 -2.41 0.92 6.07
C LEU A 48 -3.02 -0.25 6.85
N GLU A 49 -4.25 -0.62 6.54
CA GLU A 49 -4.94 -1.73 7.18
C GLU A 49 -4.21 -3.06 6.95
N ALA A 50 -3.72 -3.28 5.72
CA ALA A 50 -2.93 -4.45 5.39
C ALA A 50 -1.64 -4.52 6.20
N LEU A 51 -0.93 -3.40 6.34
CA LEU A 51 0.29 -3.32 7.16
C LEU A 51 0.01 -3.49 8.65
N MET A 52 -1.08 -2.91 9.15
CA MET A 52 -1.49 -3.11 10.54
C MET A 52 -1.79 -4.58 10.83
N GLY A 53 -2.41 -5.28 9.89
CA GLY A 53 -2.64 -6.72 9.97
C GLY A 53 -1.39 -7.58 9.76
N SER A 54 -0.26 -6.96 9.46
CA SER A 54 1.02 -7.62 9.25
C SER A 54 2.06 -7.23 10.31
N LYS A 55 1.66 -6.54 11.35
CA LYS A 55 2.58 -5.89 12.31
C LYS A 55 3.65 -6.83 12.86
N ASN A 56 3.27 -8.07 13.19
CA ASN A 56 4.20 -9.06 13.70
C ASN A 56 5.20 -9.55 12.63
N LEU A 57 4.80 -9.52 11.36
CA LEU A 57 5.66 -9.90 10.24
C LEU A 57 6.66 -8.81 9.90
N LEU A 58 6.33 -7.55 10.16
CA LEU A 58 7.13 -6.40 9.73
C LEU A 58 8.56 -6.43 10.29
N LYS A 59 8.76 -7.06 11.43
CA LYS A 59 10.10 -7.25 12.02
C LYS A 59 11.03 -8.09 11.13
N LYS A 60 10.47 -8.92 10.27
CA LYS A 60 11.20 -9.77 9.33
C LYS A 60 11.31 -9.17 7.93
N ILE A 61 10.63 -8.06 7.69
CA ILE A 61 10.57 -7.44 6.36
C ILE A 61 11.63 -6.36 6.24
N ASP A 62 12.40 -6.40 5.15
CA ASP A 62 13.46 -5.44 4.87
C ASP A 62 12.98 -4.27 4.04
N PHE A 63 12.08 -4.53 3.09
CA PHE A 63 11.58 -3.53 2.14
C PHE A 63 10.07 -3.59 2.00
N ILE A 64 9.48 -2.42 1.81
CA ILE A 64 8.05 -2.27 1.50
C ILE A 64 7.92 -1.36 0.30
N ILE A 65 7.20 -1.81 -0.73
CA ILE A 65 6.77 -0.96 -1.83
C ILE A 65 5.27 -0.75 -1.68
N THR A 66 4.84 0.49 -1.68
CA THR A 66 3.42 0.84 -1.64
C THR A 66 3.12 1.95 -2.65
N GLU A 67 1.97 1.84 -3.30
CA GLU A 67 1.48 2.89 -4.17
C GLU A 67 0.89 4.01 -3.30
N MET A 68 1.26 5.25 -3.61
CA MET A 68 0.68 6.44 -3.01
C MET A 68 -0.08 7.24 -4.06
N SER A 69 -1.32 7.56 -3.73
CA SER A 69 -2.17 8.41 -4.54
C SER A 69 -2.22 9.81 -3.94
N TYR A 70 -2.10 10.83 -4.79
CA TYR A 70 -2.06 12.22 -4.38
C TYR A 70 -3.36 12.97 -4.66
N GLN A 71 -4.38 12.27 -5.13
CA GLN A 71 -5.69 12.86 -5.36
C GLN A 71 -6.44 13.07 -4.05
N LYS A 72 -7.25 14.14 -4.02
CA LYS A 72 -8.12 14.44 -2.85
C LYS A 72 -9.34 13.53 -2.75
N ILE A 73 -9.44 12.50 -3.58
CA ILE A 73 -10.54 11.53 -3.52
C ILE A 73 -10.33 10.65 -2.28
N TYR A 74 -11.36 10.54 -1.44
CA TYR A 74 -11.34 9.72 -0.21
C TYR A 74 -10.26 10.13 0.80
N ASP A 75 -9.95 11.42 0.88
CA ASP A 75 -8.96 11.94 1.85
C ASP A 75 -7.60 11.23 1.76
N LYS A 76 -7.13 11.00 0.52
CA LYS A 76 -5.88 10.26 0.26
C LYS A 76 -4.65 10.92 0.86
N GLN A 77 -4.60 12.25 0.96
CA GLN A 77 -3.48 12.94 1.59
C GLN A 77 -3.34 12.58 3.07
N ASN A 78 -4.47 12.49 3.78
CA ASN A 78 -4.47 12.08 5.18
C ASN A 78 -4.09 10.61 5.32
N SER A 79 -4.59 9.75 4.42
CA SER A 79 -4.23 8.33 4.37
C SER A 79 -2.73 8.13 4.15
N ASN A 80 -2.11 8.89 3.24
CA ASN A 80 -0.68 8.84 2.99
C ASN A 80 0.13 9.24 4.24
N LYS A 81 -0.29 10.30 4.94
CA LYS A 81 0.36 10.73 6.18
C LYS A 81 0.32 9.65 7.25
N LYS A 82 -0.82 9.02 7.43
CA LYS A 82 -1.00 7.93 8.40
C LYS A 82 -0.14 6.73 8.05
N LEU A 83 -0.07 6.38 6.77
CA LEU A 83 0.74 5.28 6.27
C LEU A 83 2.24 5.54 6.53
N ILE A 84 2.71 6.73 6.16
CA ILE A 84 4.11 7.12 6.37
C ILE A 84 4.45 7.12 7.87
N GLN A 85 3.57 7.66 8.70
CA GLN A 85 3.77 7.68 10.15
C GLN A 85 3.83 6.27 10.73
N PHE A 86 2.94 5.38 10.30
CA PHE A 86 2.97 3.97 10.72
C PHE A 86 4.28 3.30 10.36
N LEU A 87 4.75 3.50 9.12
CA LEU A 87 6.01 2.92 8.66
C LEU A 87 7.20 3.49 9.44
N LYS A 88 7.20 4.78 9.70
CA LYS A 88 8.25 5.43 10.49
C LYS A 88 8.34 4.86 11.92
N VAL A 89 7.19 4.71 12.58
CA VAL A 89 7.11 4.12 13.92
C VAL A 89 7.61 2.67 13.93
N ASN A 90 7.45 1.95 12.82
CA ASN A 90 7.90 0.58 12.67
C ASN A 90 9.29 0.46 12.04
N ASN A 91 10.10 1.53 12.11
CA ASN A 91 11.50 1.58 11.69
C ASN A 91 11.74 1.41 10.20
N PHE A 92 10.81 1.93 9.38
CA PHE A 92 10.99 2.01 7.93
C PHE A 92 11.21 3.44 7.49
N LYS A 93 12.13 3.62 6.56
CA LYS A 93 12.47 4.92 5.98
C LYS A 93 12.19 4.91 4.48
N LYS A 94 11.57 5.97 3.99
CA LYS A 94 11.41 6.18 2.55
C LYS A 94 12.78 6.39 1.92
N ILE A 95 13.10 5.60 0.90
CA ILE A 95 14.39 5.70 0.21
C ILE A 95 14.28 6.02 -1.27
N LYS A 96 13.14 5.75 -1.91
CA LYS A 96 12.97 6.01 -3.34
C LYS A 96 11.51 6.21 -3.70
N VAL A 97 11.28 7.12 -4.65
CA VAL A 97 10.00 7.29 -5.33
C VAL A 97 10.21 6.93 -6.81
N ALA A 98 9.33 6.10 -7.35
CA ALA A 98 9.42 5.62 -8.73
C ALA A 98 8.03 5.60 -9.37
N ASN A 99 8.00 5.38 -10.68
CA ASN A 99 6.76 5.24 -11.45
C ASN A 99 5.79 6.40 -11.21
N VAL A 100 6.33 7.62 -11.20
CA VAL A 100 5.55 8.84 -10.96
C VAL A 100 4.63 9.07 -12.15
N THR A 101 3.34 9.15 -11.87
CA THR A 101 2.31 9.50 -12.85
C THR A 101 1.78 10.88 -12.58
N LYS A 102 1.62 11.69 -13.63
CA LYS A 102 1.04 13.02 -13.55
C LYS A 102 -0.19 13.12 -14.44
N VAL A 103 -1.17 13.87 -13.98
CA VAL A 103 -2.37 14.23 -14.75
C VAL A 103 -2.48 15.74 -14.70
N ASN A 104 -2.51 16.40 -15.88
CA ASN A 104 -2.53 17.86 -15.99
C ASN A 104 -1.38 18.52 -15.20
N ASN A 105 -0.16 17.97 -15.32
CA ASN A 105 1.05 18.41 -14.61
C ASN A 105 0.99 18.33 -13.07
N LYS A 106 -0.01 17.66 -12.53
CA LYS A 106 -0.13 17.40 -11.09
C LYS A 106 0.17 15.95 -10.78
N LEU A 107 0.81 15.70 -9.65
CA LEU A 107 1.05 14.36 -9.16
C LEU A 107 -0.25 13.60 -9.02
N PHE A 108 -0.31 12.43 -9.62
CA PHE A 108 -1.46 11.54 -9.54
C PHE A 108 -1.17 10.38 -8.60
N GLN A 109 -0.14 9.61 -8.89
CA GLN A 109 0.29 8.50 -8.06
C GLN A 109 1.78 8.18 -8.28
N SER A 110 2.36 7.46 -7.34
CA SER A 110 3.72 6.95 -7.45
C SER A 110 3.87 5.69 -6.62
N ASP A 111 4.91 4.91 -6.94
CA ASP A 111 5.37 3.82 -6.08
C ASP A 111 6.45 4.36 -5.14
N VAL A 112 6.34 4.04 -3.87
CA VAL A 112 7.29 4.49 -2.86
C VAL A 112 7.93 3.27 -2.19
N LEU A 113 9.26 3.25 -2.20
CA LEU A 113 10.06 2.21 -1.56
C LEU A 113 10.50 2.65 -0.18
N PHE A 114 10.22 1.82 0.79
CA PHE A 114 10.67 1.97 2.17
C PHE A 114 11.65 0.87 2.53
N LYS A 115 12.65 1.20 3.32
CA LYS A 115 13.65 0.26 3.82
C LYS A 115 13.68 0.27 5.34
N ARG A 116 13.82 -0.89 5.94
CA ARG A 116 14.06 -1.00 7.38
C ARG A 116 15.40 -0.39 7.74
N ILE A 117 15.42 0.48 8.74
CA ILE A 117 16.63 1.21 9.15
C ILE A 117 17.35 0.57 10.34
N ASN A 118 16.64 -0.17 11.18
CA ASN A 118 17.21 -0.83 12.35
C ASN A 118 16.62 -2.24 12.48
N ARG A 119 17.50 -3.15 12.85
CA ARG A 119 17.10 -4.53 13.09
C ARG A 119 17.75 -5.06 14.35
#